data_aee2680df960770857a809982ddb3ea4
#
_entry.id   aee2680df960770857a809982ddb3ea4
#
_cell.length_a   1.000
_cell.length_b   1.000
_cell.length_c   1.000
_cell.angle_alpha   90.00
_cell.angle_beta   90.00
_cell.angle_gamma   90.00
#
_symmetry.space_group_name_H-M   'P 1'
#
loop_
_entity.id
_entity.type
_entity.pdbx_description
1 polymer ?
#
loop_
_entity_poly.entity_id
_entity_poly.type
_entity_poly.pdbx_seq_one_letter_code
_entity_poly.pdbx_strand_id
1 'polypeptide(L)'
;WPASVLLHAAETAPFKIKKDNRLKVGIVWSGSVTFGGNAKRAVGLDRFLQLAAAVPEARFFSFQKGPGEDELRRHGSYPLIHVGNLFDDFSATAAAIRQMDLLVMTDTSLVHLCGIFGVPVVDLLNYLPYWLYGTEASTTPLYNSVSFLRQRRPGDWDDVFERVAQILISLAGKKQERPNMGARDILTQIRNSLGVRLELTETPSPPSRHKAALK
;
A
#
# COMPACT_ATOMS: atom_id res chain seq x y z
N TRP A 1 2.24 18.37 8.17
CA TRP A 1 2.82 19.05 7.00
C TRP A 1 1.69 19.28 6.01
N PRO A 2 1.53 20.47 5.42
CA PRO A 2 0.47 20.71 4.45
C PRO A 2 0.69 19.80 3.22
N ALA A 3 -0.36 19.15 2.75
CA ALA A 3 -0.31 18.26 1.58
C ALA A 3 0.29 18.95 0.33
N SER A 4 0.14 20.28 0.22
CA SER A 4 0.72 21.08 -0.85
C SER A 4 2.26 21.05 -0.90
N VAL A 5 2.94 20.98 0.25
CA VAL A 5 4.41 20.91 0.31
C VAL A 5 4.90 19.55 -0.14
N LEU A 6 4.21 18.48 0.27
CA LEU A 6 4.52 17.11 -0.18
C LEU A 6 4.24 16.91 -1.67
N LEU A 7 3.17 17.51 -2.19
CA LEU A 7 2.82 17.45 -3.61
C LEU A 7 3.89 18.13 -4.49
N HIS A 8 4.41 19.28 -4.09
CA HIS A 8 5.43 19.98 -4.85
C HIS A 8 6.76 19.21 -4.89
N ALA A 9 7.15 18.61 -3.77
CA ALA A 9 8.35 17.79 -3.67
C ALA A 9 8.25 16.45 -4.45
N ALA A 10 7.02 15.93 -4.68
CA ALA A 10 6.79 14.65 -5.33
C ALA A 10 6.95 14.66 -6.87
N GLU A 11 7.37 15.77 -7.49
CA GLU A 11 7.60 15.84 -8.94
C GLU A 11 8.93 15.19 -9.37
N THR A 12 9.86 14.98 -8.45
CA THR A 12 11.20 14.44 -8.73
C THR A 12 11.36 13.03 -8.20
N ALA A 13 10.93 12.03 -8.97
CA ALA A 13 11.23 10.65 -8.65
C ALA A 13 12.68 10.29 -9.02
N PRO A 14 13.42 9.60 -8.14
CA PRO A 14 14.83 9.23 -8.41
C PRO A 14 14.96 8.18 -9.53
N PHE A 15 13.85 7.58 -9.94
CA PHE A 15 13.78 6.61 -11.03
C PHE A 15 12.45 6.68 -11.76
N LYS A 16 12.45 6.17 -13.01
CA LYS A 16 11.22 6.01 -13.80
C LYS A 16 11.00 4.54 -14.10
N ILE A 17 9.77 4.07 -13.92
CA ILE A 17 9.40 2.72 -14.28
C ILE A 17 9.01 2.69 -15.77
N LYS A 18 9.62 1.75 -16.51
CA LYS A 18 9.23 1.51 -17.90
C LYS A 18 7.75 1.12 -17.95
N LYS A 19 6.99 1.79 -18.80
CA LYS A 19 5.57 1.49 -19.02
C LYS A 19 5.42 0.08 -19.58
N ASP A 20 4.66 -0.74 -18.90
CA ASP A 20 4.16 -2.04 -19.34
C ASP A 20 2.76 -2.26 -18.75
N ASN A 21 2.10 -3.35 -19.15
CA ASN A 21 0.75 -3.68 -18.69
C ASN A 21 0.73 -4.50 -17.40
N ARG A 22 1.89 -4.80 -16.79
CA ARG A 22 1.96 -5.56 -15.56
C ARG A 22 1.56 -4.69 -14.36
N LEU A 23 0.91 -5.32 -13.40
CA LEU A 23 0.56 -4.70 -12.13
C LEU A 23 1.83 -4.34 -11.36
N LYS A 24 2.00 -3.08 -10.97
CA LYS A 24 3.16 -2.57 -10.20
C LYS A 24 2.82 -2.58 -8.72
N VAL A 25 3.46 -3.47 -7.99
CA VAL A 25 3.20 -3.70 -6.57
C VAL A 25 4.42 -3.27 -5.75
N GLY A 26 4.27 -2.23 -4.93
CA GLY A 26 5.27 -1.88 -3.92
C GLY A 26 5.14 -2.79 -2.69
N ILE A 27 6.25 -3.18 -2.07
CA ILE A 27 6.25 -4.01 -0.86
C ILE A 27 7.16 -3.49 0.23
N VAL A 28 6.73 -3.67 1.50
CA VAL A 28 7.52 -3.46 2.72
C VAL A 28 7.14 -4.53 3.74
N TRP A 29 8.12 -5.27 4.27
CA TRP A 29 7.87 -6.41 5.16
C TRP A 29 8.22 -6.17 6.62
N SER A 30 8.90 -5.06 6.92
CA SER A 30 9.29 -4.72 8.29
C SER A 30 9.33 -3.21 8.48
N GLY A 31 8.89 -2.76 9.64
CA GLY A 31 9.04 -1.37 10.09
C GLY A 31 10.36 -1.13 10.82
N SER A 32 10.42 -0.02 11.59
CA SER A 32 11.59 0.31 12.40
C SER A 32 11.83 -0.76 13.46
N VAL A 33 13.06 -1.26 13.54
CA VAL A 33 13.50 -2.25 14.55
C VAL A 33 13.57 -1.64 15.96
N THR A 34 13.61 -0.32 16.08
CA THR A 34 13.60 0.38 17.37
C THR A 34 12.18 0.44 17.97
N PHE A 35 11.15 0.14 17.19
CA PHE A 35 9.79 0.04 17.70
C PHE A 35 9.56 -1.33 18.35
N GLY A 36 9.32 -1.37 19.66
CA GLY A 36 9.17 -2.62 20.42
C GLY A 36 8.07 -3.57 19.94
N GLY A 37 7.08 -3.06 19.20
CA GLY A 37 6.02 -3.87 18.58
C GLY A 37 6.38 -4.45 17.21
N ASN A 38 7.54 -4.10 16.62
CA ASN A 38 7.88 -4.49 15.26
C ASN A 38 7.92 -6.01 15.04
N ALA A 39 8.45 -6.77 16.00
CA ALA A 39 8.53 -8.23 15.91
C ALA A 39 7.17 -8.92 15.74
N LYS A 40 6.08 -8.31 16.21
CA LYS A 40 4.71 -8.85 16.08
C LYS A 40 4.06 -8.53 14.73
N ARG A 41 4.50 -7.47 14.05
CA ARG A 41 3.95 -7.01 12.77
C ARG A 41 4.85 -7.27 11.57
N ALA A 42 6.15 -7.43 11.77
CA ALA A 42 7.08 -7.81 10.71
C ALA A 42 6.79 -9.23 10.24
N VAL A 43 6.85 -9.45 8.93
CA VAL A 43 6.49 -10.74 8.32
C VAL A 43 7.71 -11.50 7.81
N GLY A 44 8.76 -10.78 7.44
CA GLY A 44 9.92 -11.33 6.76
C GLY A 44 9.77 -11.39 5.24
N LEU A 45 10.91 -11.36 4.57
CA LEU A 45 11.00 -11.30 3.11
C LEU A 45 10.45 -12.55 2.42
N ASP A 46 10.66 -13.74 2.98
CA ASP A 46 10.32 -15.04 2.35
C ASP A 46 8.86 -15.11 1.88
N ARG A 47 7.93 -14.60 2.69
CA ARG A 47 6.51 -14.60 2.33
C ARG A 47 6.21 -13.69 1.15
N PHE A 48 6.90 -12.57 1.04
CA PHE A 48 6.77 -11.67 -0.11
C PHE A 48 7.42 -12.26 -1.37
N LEU A 49 8.49 -13.04 -1.23
CA LEU A 49 9.07 -13.78 -2.36
C LEU A 49 8.12 -14.87 -2.87
N GLN A 50 7.47 -15.61 -1.97
CA GLN A 50 6.42 -16.57 -2.32
C GLN A 50 5.24 -15.89 -3.01
N LEU A 51 4.80 -14.73 -2.50
CA LEU A 51 3.74 -13.93 -3.11
C LEU A 51 4.12 -13.49 -4.53
N ALA A 52 5.36 -13.01 -4.73
CA ALA A 52 5.86 -12.60 -6.04
C ALA A 52 5.93 -13.78 -7.03
N ALA A 53 6.30 -14.95 -6.55
CA ALA A 53 6.30 -16.18 -7.37
C ALA A 53 4.89 -16.64 -7.75
N ALA A 54 3.90 -16.40 -6.86
CA ALA A 54 2.49 -16.76 -7.09
C ALA A 54 1.77 -15.80 -8.08
N VAL A 55 2.32 -14.61 -8.35
CA VAL A 55 1.71 -13.59 -9.21
C VAL A 55 2.72 -13.10 -10.26
N PRO A 56 3.14 -13.94 -11.22
CA PRO A 56 4.16 -13.59 -12.20
C PRO A 56 3.75 -12.46 -13.17
N GLU A 57 2.45 -12.17 -13.29
CA GLU A 57 1.90 -11.07 -14.07
C GLU A 57 2.06 -9.70 -13.39
N ALA A 58 2.51 -9.66 -12.14
CA ALA A 58 2.87 -8.44 -11.43
C ALA A 58 4.39 -8.18 -11.48
N ARG A 59 4.76 -6.93 -11.23
CA ARG A 59 6.14 -6.51 -10.96
C ARG A 59 6.22 -6.01 -9.54
N PHE A 60 7.09 -6.61 -8.75
CA PHE A 60 7.26 -6.27 -7.35
C PHE A 60 8.45 -5.34 -7.15
N PHE A 61 8.23 -4.27 -6.38
CA PHE A 61 9.22 -3.25 -6.06
C PHE A 61 9.38 -3.18 -4.54
N SER A 62 10.59 -3.46 -4.04
CA SER A 62 10.88 -3.38 -2.61
C SER A 62 11.19 -1.95 -2.21
N PHE A 63 10.36 -1.39 -1.35
CA PHE A 63 10.56 -0.11 -0.67
C PHE A 63 11.18 -0.28 0.71
N GLN A 64 11.59 -1.49 1.07
CA GLN A 64 12.20 -1.77 2.37
C GLN A 64 13.46 -0.95 2.58
N LYS A 65 13.59 -0.38 3.76
CA LYS A 65 14.79 0.35 4.22
C LYS A 65 15.29 -0.20 5.55
N GLY A 66 16.55 0.10 5.86
CA GLY A 66 17.20 -0.24 7.11
C GLY A 66 17.50 -1.74 7.26
N PRO A 67 17.52 -2.30 8.49
CA PRO A 67 17.98 -3.67 8.73
C PRO A 67 17.23 -4.76 7.94
N GLY A 68 15.98 -4.52 7.53
CA GLY A 68 15.25 -5.43 6.64
C GLY A 68 15.90 -5.63 5.27
N GLU A 69 16.73 -4.68 4.79
CA GLU A 69 17.46 -4.80 3.53
C GLU A 69 18.51 -5.93 3.56
N ASP A 70 19.00 -6.32 4.75
CA ASP A 70 19.97 -7.41 4.91
C ASP A 70 19.36 -8.76 4.53
N GLU A 71 18.03 -8.89 4.61
CA GLU A 71 17.34 -10.08 4.11
C GLU A 71 17.48 -10.20 2.59
N LEU A 72 17.37 -9.11 1.83
CA LEU A 72 17.58 -9.09 0.39
C LEU A 72 19.00 -9.54 0.00
N ARG A 73 20.02 -9.04 0.71
CA ARG A 73 21.41 -9.40 0.44
C ARG A 73 21.69 -10.89 0.65
N ARG A 74 21.01 -11.51 1.63
CA ARG A 74 21.16 -12.94 1.92
C ARG A 74 20.49 -13.86 0.89
N HIS A 75 19.43 -13.41 0.25
CA HIS A 75 18.68 -14.20 -0.74
C HIS A 75 19.34 -14.29 -2.13
N GLY A 76 20.28 -13.41 -2.46
CA GLY A 76 21.01 -13.42 -3.74
C GLY A 76 20.15 -13.04 -4.93
N SER A 77 19.45 -13.99 -5.54
CA SER A 77 18.54 -13.73 -6.68
C SER A 77 17.08 -13.82 -6.25
N TYR A 78 16.26 -12.83 -6.63
CA TYR A 78 14.84 -12.75 -6.26
C TYR A 78 14.04 -11.99 -7.34
N PRO A 79 12.74 -12.28 -7.51
CA PRO A 79 11.88 -11.63 -8.52
C PRO A 79 11.38 -10.24 -8.08
N LEU A 80 12.20 -9.48 -7.37
CA LEU A 80 11.89 -8.15 -6.87
C LEU A 80 12.86 -7.13 -7.44
N ILE A 81 12.40 -5.90 -7.63
CA ILE A 81 13.23 -4.74 -7.95
C ILE A 81 13.40 -3.92 -6.68
N HIS A 82 14.59 -3.93 -6.09
CA HIS A 82 14.85 -3.12 -4.90
C HIS A 82 15.05 -1.65 -5.28
N VAL A 83 14.22 -0.78 -4.71
CA VAL A 83 14.23 0.66 -4.94
C VAL A 83 14.45 1.47 -3.66
N GLY A 84 14.39 0.83 -2.50
CA GLY A 84 14.52 1.48 -1.19
C GLY A 84 15.83 2.23 -1.00
N ASN A 85 16.90 1.82 -1.68
CA ASN A 85 18.21 2.46 -1.66
C ASN A 85 18.35 3.67 -2.60
N LEU A 86 17.33 3.99 -3.40
CA LEU A 86 17.37 5.07 -4.39
C LEU A 86 16.85 6.40 -3.85
N PHE A 87 16.34 6.45 -2.62
CA PHE A 87 15.78 7.64 -2.01
C PHE A 87 16.06 7.66 -0.51
N ASP A 88 16.35 8.86 0.04
CA ASP A 88 16.72 9.03 1.44
C ASP A 88 15.73 9.88 2.24
N ASP A 89 14.77 10.50 1.58
CA ASP A 89 13.76 11.33 2.20
C ASP A 89 12.32 10.93 1.82
N PHE A 90 11.34 11.47 2.54
CA PHE A 90 9.92 11.23 2.29
C PHE A 90 9.43 11.84 0.99
N SER A 91 10.08 12.88 0.48
CA SER A 91 9.69 13.53 -0.77
C SER A 91 9.99 12.62 -1.97
N ALA A 92 11.22 12.11 -2.05
CA ALA A 92 11.62 11.15 -3.07
C ALA A 92 10.84 9.83 -2.93
N THR A 93 10.58 9.38 -1.68
CA THR A 93 9.74 8.22 -1.40
C THR A 93 8.32 8.44 -1.92
N ALA A 94 7.71 9.61 -1.70
CA ALA A 94 6.39 9.95 -2.21
C ALA A 94 6.33 9.92 -3.73
N ALA A 95 7.34 10.45 -4.41
CA ALA A 95 7.44 10.39 -5.86
C ALA A 95 7.56 8.94 -6.38
N ALA A 96 8.27 8.08 -5.65
CA ALA A 96 8.44 6.67 -5.98
C ALA A 96 7.13 5.87 -5.82
N ILE A 97 6.42 6.01 -4.69
CA ILE A 97 5.16 5.28 -4.45
C ILE A 97 4.06 5.65 -5.43
N ARG A 98 4.03 6.89 -5.93
CA ARG A 98 3.06 7.33 -6.95
C ARG A 98 3.21 6.65 -8.30
N GLN A 99 4.32 5.94 -8.55
CA GLN A 99 4.51 5.13 -9.74
C GLN A 99 3.94 3.71 -9.58
N MET A 100 3.54 3.32 -8.36
CA MET A 100 2.93 2.03 -8.09
C MET A 100 1.42 2.04 -8.39
N ASP A 101 0.89 0.90 -8.77
CA ASP A 101 -0.55 0.69 -8.86
C ASP A 101 -1.14 0.48 -7.44
N LEU A 102 -0.42 -0.24 -6.59
CA LEU A 102 -0.74 -0.39 -5.17
C LEU A 102 0.51 -0.75 -4.36
N LEU A 103 0.42 -0.64 -3.04
CA LEU A 103 1.41 -1.22 -2.13
C LEU A 103 0.76 -2.32 -1.26
N VAL A 104 1.55 -3.35 -0.97
CA VAL A 104 1.24 -4.39 0.03
C VAL A 104 2.33 -4.33 1.08
N MET A 105 1.99 -4.04 2.31
CA MET A 105 3.00 -3.82 3.35
C MET A 105 2.47 -4.16 4.74
N THR A 106 3.38 -4.35 5.67
CA THR A 106 3.05 -4.36 7.09
C THR A 106 2.89 -2.94 7.61
N ASP A 107 2.18 -2.77 8.73
CA ASP A 107 1.93 -1.47 9.38
C ASP A 107 3.23 -0.69 9.61
N THR A 108 3.46 0.32 8.79
CA THR A 108 4.63 1.20 8.82
C THR A 108 4.24 2.64 8.51
N SER A 109 5.15 3.60 8.74
CA SER A 109 4.92 5.01 8.40
C SER A 109 4.60 5.24 6.92
N LEU A 110 5.01 4.33 6.04
CA LEU A 110 4.75 4.42 4.60
C LEU A 110 3.27 4.29 4.26
N VAL A 111 2.47 3.59 5.09
CA VAL A 111 1.00 3.52 4.95
C VAL A 111 0.38 4.92 4.98
N HIS A 112 0.83 5.76 5.92
CA HIS A 112 0.36 7.14 6.03
C HIS A 112 0.75 7.99 4.81
N LEU A 113 1.97 7.82 4.31
CA LEU A 113 2.42 8.53 3.12
C LEU A 113 1.58 8.14 1.89
N CYS A 114 1.33 6.84 1.68
CA CYS A 114 0.44 6.35 0.63
C CYS A 114 -0.98 6.90 0.79
N GLY A 115 -1.50 6.93 2.03
CA GLY A 115 -2.82 7.47 2.33
C GLY A 115 -2.97 8.93 1.95
N ILE A 116 -1.98 9.77 2.26
CA ILE A 116 -1.94 11.20 1.90
C ILE A 116 -1.98 11.39 0.38
N PHE A 117 -1.27 10.56 -0.38
CA PHE A 117 -1.22 10.67 -1.84
C PHE A 117 -2.31 9.89 -2.58
N GLY A 118 -3.22 9.23 -1.85
CA GLY A 118 -4.30 8.43 -2.44
C GLY A 118 -3.82 7.20 -3.20
N VAL A 119 -2.59 6.73 -2.92
CA VAL A 119 -2.06 5.48 -3.50
C VAL A 119 -2.72 4.29 -2.80
N PRO A 120 -3.29 3.32 -3.55
CA PRO A 120 -3.91 2.15 -2.98
C PRO A 120 -2.95 1.33 -2.10
N VAL A 121 -3.41 0.94 -0.92
CA VAL A 121 -2.64 0.11 0.03
C VAL A 121 -3.49 -1.05 0.53
N VAL A 122 -2.87 -2.22 0.58
CA VAL A 122 -3.29 -3.35 1.40
C VAL A 122 -2.31 -3.44 2.57
N ASP A 123 -2.75 -2.94 3.73
CA ASP A 123 -1.96 -2.96 4.97
C ASP A 123 -2.21 -4.27 5.72
N LEU A 124 -1.15 -5.04 5.94
CA LEU A 124 -1.17 -6.35 6.55
C LEU A 124 -1.06 -6.21 8.07
N LEU A 125 -2.16 -6.47 8.76
CA LEU A 125 -2.25 -6.29 10.19
C LEU A 125 -2.14 -7.63 10.94
N ASN A 126 -1.40 -7.63 12.04
CA ASN A 126 -1.44 -8.73 12.99
C ASN A 126 -2.81 -8.82 13.68
N TYR A 127 -3.06 -9.89 14.46
CA TYR A 127 -4.33 -10.14 15.12
C TYR A 127 -4.77 -8.99 16.04
N LEU A 128 -3.83 -8.44 16.82
CA LEU A 128 -4.03 -7.26 17.66
C LEU A 128 -3.15 -6.12 17.16
N PRO A 129 -3.61 -5.32 16.19
CA PRO A 129 -2.82 -4.25 15.62
C PRO A 129 -2.77 -3.03 16.56
N TYR A 130 -2.16 -1.97 16.05
CA TYR A 130 -2.20 -0.68 16.73
C TYR A 130 -3.65 -0.21 16.93
N TRP A 131 -3.97 0.31 18.10
CA TRP A 131 -5.33 0.67 18.52
C TRP A 131 -6.10 1.55 17.50
N LEU A 132 -5.37 2.40 16.76
CA LEU A 132 -5.94 3.31 15.77
C LEU A 132 -6.72 2.59 14.64
N TYR A 133 -6.36 1.34 14.36
CA TYR A 133 -6.98 0.56 13.28
C TYR A 133 -8.16 -0.30 13.72
N GLY A 134 -8.52 -0.23 15.00
CA GLY A 134 -9.60 -1.03 15.56
C GLY A 134 -9.36 -2.54 15.43
N THR A 135 -10.37 -3.34 15.72
CA THR A 135 -10.25 -4.81 15.74
C THR A 135 -10.96 -5.51 14.58
N GLU A 136 -11.91 -4.86 13.92
CA GLU A 136 -12.80 -5.50 12.92
C GLU A 136 -12.78 -4.82 11.55
N ALA A 137 -12.50 -3.53 11.50
CA ALA A 137 -12.59 -2.76 10.27
C ALA A 137 -11.59 -3.24 9.20
N SER A 138 -12.06 -3.32 7.96
CA SER A 138 -11.23 -3.58 6.76
C SER A 138 -10.78 -2.30 6.06
N THR A 139 -11.18 -1.13 6.58
CA THR A 139 -10.82 0.21 6.07
C THR A 139 -10.61 1.16 7.23
N THR A 140 -10.04 2.33 6.95
CA THR A 140 -9.83 3.39 7.93
C THR A 140 -10.54 4.68 7.51
N PRO A 141 -11.10 5.45 8.46
CA PRO A 141 -11.64 6.77 8.15
C PRO A 141 -10.56 7.81 7.81
N LEU A 142 -9.29 7.52 8.13
CA LEU A 142 -8.19 8.45 7.89
C LEU A 142 -7.83 8.56 6.41
N TYR A 143 -7.91 7.46 5.67
CA TYR A 143 -7.45 7.38 4.28
C TYR A 143 -8.36 6.49 3.44
N ASN A 144 -9.00 7.06 2.43
CA ASN A 144 -9.85 6.29 1.51
C ASN A 144 -9.06 5.31 0.62
N SER A 145 -7.74 5.39 0.56
CA SER A 145 -6.88 4.52 -0.24
C SER A 145 -6.30 3.35 0.54
N VAL A 146 -6.53 3.25 1.84
CA VAL A 146 -5.98 2.19 2.69
C VAL A 146 -7.06 1.15 2.99
N SER A 147 -6.73 -0.11 2.77
CA SER A 147 -7.53 -1.28 3.12
C SER A 147 -6.72 -2.20 4.01
N PHE A 148 -7.36 -2.81 4.99
CA PHE A 148 -6.73 -3.69 5.97
C PHE A 148 -6.98 -5.16 5.65
N LEU A 149 -5.92 -5.95 5.72
CA LEU A 149 -5.96 -7.40 5.72
C LEU A 149 -5.37 -7.93 7.03
N ARG A 150 -6.25 -8.35 7.92
CA ARG A 150 -5.91 -8.74 9.29
C ARG A 150 -5.78 -10.25 9.42
N GLN A 151 -4.86 -10.71 10.29
CA GLN A 151 -4.82 -12.08 10.78
C GLN A 151 -6.17 -12.44 11.44
N ARG A 152 -6.72 -13.59 11.09
CA ARG A 152 -7.93 -14.16 11.74
C ARG A 152 -7.58 -14.92 13.02
N ARG A 153 -6.33 -15.36 13.15
CA ARG A 153 -5.77 -16.04 14.32
C ARG A 153 -4.40 -15.46 14.66
N PRO A 154 -4.01 -15.37 15.91
CA PRO A 154 -2.70 -14.88 16.29
C PRO A 154 -1.57 -15.64 15.58
N GLY A 155 -0.68 -14.92 14.91
CA GLY A 155 0.48 -15.50 14.21
C GLY A 155 0.18 -16.13 12.85
N ASP A 156 -1.07 -16.23 12.45
CA ASP A 156 -1.48 -16.84 11.17
C ASP A 156 -1.31 -15.85 10.00
N TRP A 157 -0.11 -15.79 9.48
CA TRP A 157 0.19 -15.01 8.28
C TRP A 157 -0.14 -15.76 6.99
N ASP A 158 -0.30 -17.10 7.02
CA ASP A 158 -0.59 -17.89 5.83
C ASP A 158 -1.96 -17.52 5.24
N ASP A 159 -3.00 -17.44 6.07
CA ASP A 159 -4.32 -16.94 5.68
C ASP A 159 -4.27 -15.53 5.08
N VAL A 160 -3.45 -14.63 5.67
CA VAL A 160 -3.31 -13.25 5.17
C VAL A 160 -2.69 -13.25 3.77
N PHE A 161 -1.61 -13.99 3.57
CA PHE A 161 -0.89 -14.02 2.29
C PHE A 161 -1.67 -14.74 1.20
N GLU A 162 -2.45 -15.78 1.52
CA GLU A 162 -3.37 -16.41 0.58
C GLU A 162 -4.40 -15.41 0.06
N ARG A 163 -5.04 -14.64 0.95
CA ARG A 163 -6.00 -13.59 0.56
C ARG A 163 -5.36 -12.47 -0.25
N VAL A 164 -4.14 -12.05 0.10
CA VAL A 164 -3.38 -11.08 -0.71
C VAL A 164 -3.12 -11.62 -2.10
N ALA A 165 -2.66 -12.87 -2.22
CA ALA A 165 -2.38 -13.49 -3.52
C ALA A 165 -3.62 -13.49 -4.42
N GLN A 166 -4.78 -13.87 -3.88
CA GLN A 166 -6.06 -13.85 -4.62
C GLN A 166 -6.42 -12.43 -5.12
N ILE A 167 -6.24 -11.41 -4.28
CA ILE A 167 -6.46 -10.01 -4.66
C ILE A 167 -5.52 -9.61 -5.81
N LEU A 168 -4.23 -9.92 -5.69
CA LEU A 168 -3.23 -9.53 -6.69
C LEU A 168 -3.41 -10.27 -8.02
N ILE A 169 -3.73 -11.57 -8.00
CA ILE A 169 -4.03 -12.36 -9.20
C ILE A 169 -5.22 -11.73 -9.95
N SER A 170 -6.31 -11.42 -9.23
CA SER A 170 -7.48 -10.78 -9.83
C SER A 170 -7.16 -9.40 -10.42
N LEU A 171 -6.37 -8.59 -9.71
CA LEU A 171 -5.96 -7.27 -10.17
C LEU A 171 -5.04 -7.36 -11.39
N ALA A 172 -4.07 -8.27 -11.38
CA ALA A 172 -3.12 -8.45 -12.47
C ALA A 172 -3.83 -8.87 -13.76
N GLY A 173 -4.79 -9.83 -13.69
CA GLY A 173 -5.61 -10.22 -14.83
C GLY A 173 -6.40 -9.03 -15.40
N LYS A 174 -7.10 -8.29 -14.55
CA LYS A 174 -7.85 -7.09 -14.98
C LYS A 174 -6.96 -5.98 -15.54
N LYS A 175 -5.74 -5.84 -15.01
CA LYS A 175 -4.77 -4.86 -15.52
C LYS A 175 -4.29 -5.19 -16.93
N GLN A 176 -4.15 -6.48 -17.26
CA GLN A 176 -3.83 -6.91 -18.62
C GLN A 176 -4.96 -6.61 -19.61
N GLU A 177 -6.22 -6.84 -19.20
CA GLU A 177 -7.40 -6.54 -20.00
C GLU A 177 -7.63 -5.02 -20.15
N ARG A 178 -7.34 -4.26 -19.10
CA ARG A 178 -7.54 -2.81 -18.98
C ARG A 178 -6.27 -2.11 -18.49
N PRO A 179 -5.26 -1.88 -19.33
CA PRO A 179 -3.96 -1.33 -18.94
C PRO A 179 -4.03 0.02 -18.23
N ASN A 180 -5.07 0.81 -18.48
CA ASN A 180 -5.28 2.15 -17.93
C ASN A 180 -6.08 2.16 -16.62
N MET A 181 -6.21 1.02 -15.92
CA MET A 181 -6.83 1.00 -14.59
C MET A 181 -6.16 2.01 -13.67
N GLY A 182 -6.98 2.92 -13.12
CA GLY A 182 -6.52 3.92 -12.14
C GLY A 182 -6.69 3.45 -10.69
N ALA A 183 -6.23 4.29 -9.76
CA ALA A 183 -6.31 4.00 -8.31
C ALA A 183 -7.73 3.67 -7.84
N ARG A 184 -8.75 4.36 -8.37
CA ARG A 184 -10.17 4.11 -8.04
C ARG A 184 -10.62 2.70 -8.43
N ASP A 185 -10.26 2.23 -9.63
CA ASP A 185 -10.62 0.88 -10.09
C ASP A 185 -9.97 -0.18 -9.21
N ILE A 186 -8.70 0.02 -8.85
CA ILE A 186 -7.92 -0.86 -7.99
C ILE A 186 -8.53 -0.93 -6.59
N LEU A 187 -8.84 0.23 -5.99
CA LEU A 187 -9.49 0.29 -4.68
C LEU A 187 -10.85 -0.39 -4.67
N THR A 188 -11.64 -0.18 -5.71
CA THR A 188 -12.95 -0.83 -5.86
C THR A 188 -12.77 -2.36 -5.88
N GLN A 189 -11.79 -2.85 -6.63
CA GLN A 189 -11.52 -4.29 -6.70
C GLN A 189 -11.04 -4.87 -5.37
N ILE A 190 -10.12 -4.18 -4.68
CA ILE A 190 -9.66 -4.58 -3.35
C ILE A 190 -10.84 -4.68 -2.38
N ARG A 191 -11.68 -3.65 -2.31
CA ARG A 191 -12.84 -3.61 -1.41
C ARG A 191 -13.86 -4.70 -1.72
N ASN A 192 -14.14 -4.95 -2.98
CA ASN A 192 -15.02 -6.04 -3.39
C ASN A 192 -14.46 -7.40 -2.93
N SER A 193 -13.17 -7.63 -3.07
CA SER A 193 -12.50 -8.86 -2.60
C SER A 193 -12.53 -9.00 -1.08
N LEU A 194 -12.59 -7.89 -0.35
CA LEU A 194 -12.70 -7.86 1.12
C LEU A 194 -14.16 -7.94 1.61
N GLY A 195 -15.15 -7.98 0.72
CA GLY A 195 -16.57 -7.95 1.08
C GLY A 195 -17.05 -6.61 1.64
N VAL A 196 -16.28 -5.53 1.43
CA VAL A 196 -16.65 -4.17 1.86
C VAL A 196 -17.65 -3.60 0.87
N ARG A 197 -18.90 -3.43 1.29
CA ARG A 197 -19.90 -2.70 0.49
C ARG A 197 -19.48 -1.23 0.40
N LEU A 198 -19.42 -0.70 -0.82
CA LEU A 198 -19.29 0.75 -1.04
C LEU A 198 -20.62 1.39 -0.65
N GLU A 199 -20.74 1.88 0.58
CA GLU A 199 -21.69 2.95 0.85
C GLU A 199 -21.13 4.19 0.14
N LEU A 200 -21.75 4.57 -0.96
CA LEU A 200 -21.51 5.85 -1.61
C LEU A 200 -22.02 6.93 -0.62
N THR A 201 -21.17 7.33 0.30
CA THR A 201 -21.41 8.60 1.00
C THR A 201 -21.25 9.68 -0.05
N GLU A 202 -22.40 10.16 -0.56
CA GLU A 202 -22.44 11.43 -1.29
C GLU A 202 -21.71 12.44 -0.42
N THR A 203 -20.66 13.03 -0.94
CA THR A 203 -20.00 14.17 -0.27
C THR A 203 -21.08 15.21 -0.05
N PRO A 204 -21.34 15.66 1.19
CA PRO A 204 -22.31 16.71 1.43
C PRO A 204 -21.86 17.92 0.60
N SER A 205 -22.77 18.42 -0.23
CA SER A 205 -22.57 19.62 -1.02
C SER A 205 -22.12 20.75 -0.08
N PRO A 206 -21.09 21.53 -0.44
CA PRO A 206 -20.65 22.63 0.42
C PRO A 206 -21.83 23.57 0.66
N PRO A 207 -22.02 24.07 1.88
CA PRO A 207 -23.15 24.96 2.23
C PRO A 207 -23.12 26.14 1.29
N SER A 208 -24.25 26.42 0.64
CA SER A 208 -24.46 27.59 -0.21
C SER A 208 -24.10 28.84 0.58
N ARG A 209 -23.14 29.61 0.10
CA ARG A 209 -22.80 30.92 0.66
C ARG A 209 -24.03 31.82 0.54
N HIS A 210 -24.77 31.99 1.62
CA HIS A 210 -25.74 33.07 1.73
C HIS A 210 -24.98 34.40 1.58
N LYS A 211 -25.25 35.09 0.48
CA LYS A 211 -24.88 36.51 0.35
C LYS A 211 -25.62 37.27 1.44
N ALA A 212 -24.93 37.61 2.51
CA ALA A 212 -25.43 38.62 3.45
C ALA A 212 -25.41 39.95 2.70
N ALA A 213 -26.59 40.42 2.35
CA ALA A 213 -26.78 41.79 1.85
C ALA A 213 -26.55 42.74 3.03
N LEU A 214 -25.49 43.53 2.94
CA LEU A 214 -25.27 44.71 3.78
C LEU A 214 -26.32 45.77 3.37
N LYS A 215 -27.16 46.11 4.30
CA LYS A 215 -27.90 47.40 4.33
C LYS A 215 -27.27 48.28 5.39
#